data_714c675d6db25294b9db3a168cde652f
#
_entry.id   714c675d6db25294b9db3a168cde652f
#
_cell.length_a   1.000
_cell.length_b   1.000
_cell.length_c   1.000
_cell.angle_alpha   90.00
_cell.angle_beta   90.00
_cell.angle_gamma   90.00
#
_symmetry.space_group_name_H-M   'P 1'
#
loop_
_entity.id
_entity.type
_entity.pdbx_description
1 polymer ?
#
loop_
_entity_poly.entity_id
_entity_poly.type
_entity_poly.pdbx_seq_one_letter_code
_entity_poly.pdbx_strand_id
1 'polypeptide(L)'
;MELKFTGIGAAYYPVLGSNCAFFEHGDCLYLIDCGESTFKAMFSRNEIYDYDNIVVLLTHLHADHIGSLGSFLSFCKNVLDKKVLLVAEEDTIVNILDQSGVHSDKYNFTTDFKECEANGLSIYVKREIHATDMLCCGFVFECNGEKIYYSGDTSNVPSDILNAFLLGEIKAMYQECTFLDTDSTSHFSLKKLCEIIPHEERKRVYCMHLGDDIEDDIVKAGFRVPKIV
;
A
#
# COMPACT_ATOMS: atom_id res chain seq x y z
N MET A 1 -10.20 2.47 11.52
CA MET A 1 -8.79 2.18 11.17
C MET A 1 -8.25 3.34 10.33
N GLU A 2 -7.01 3.79 10.58
CA GLU A 2 -6.34 4.84 9.83
C GLU A 2 -4.95 4.33 9.42
N LEU A 3 -4.56 4.57 8.15
CA LEU A 3 -3.25 4.19 7.65
C LEU A 3 -2.24 5.29 7.96
N LYS A 4 -1.06 4.89 8.44
CA LYS A 4 0.14 5.72 8.61
C LYS A 4 1.06 5.49 7.42
N PHE A 5 1.83 6.50 7.01
CA PHE A 5 2.67 6.40 5.82
C PHE A 5 4.14 6.69 6.16
N THR A 6 5.05 5.87 5.63
CA THR A 6 6.50 6.13 5.69
C THR A 6 7.00 6.85 4.46
N GLY A 7 6.21 6.92 3.40
CA GLY A 7 6.44 7.64 2.17
C GLY A 7 5.18 7.60 1.31
N ILE A 8 5.04 8.55 0.39
CA ILE A 8 3.90 8.69 -0.53
C ILE A 8 4.34 8.98 -1.97
N GLY A 9 5.63 8.85 -2.27
CA GLY A 9 6.21 9.11 -3.59
C GLY A 9 6.11 7.90 -4.51
N ALA A 10 5.96 8.17 -5.82
CA ALA A 10 6.06 7.20 -6.89
C ALA A 10 7.52 6.90 -7.25
N ALA A 11 7.75 5.90 -8.12
CA ALA A 11 9.07 5.40 -8.51
C ALA A 11 10.09 6.50 -8.89
N TYR A 12 9.65 7.50 -9.62
CA TYR A 12 10.54 8.56 -10.15
C TYR A 12 10.49 9.86 -9.34
N TYR A 13 9.82 9.86 -8.18
CA TYR A 13 9.77 10.99 -7.26
C TYR A 13 10.18 10.59 -5.83
N PRO A 14 11.46 10.21 -5.62
CA PRO A 14 11.93 9.64 -4.35
C PRO A 14 11.99 10.66 -3.20
N VAL A 15 11.76 11.96 -3.47
CA VAL A 15 11.77 13.02 -2.45
C VAL A 15 10.74 12.76 -1.33
N LEU A 16 9.60 12.16 -1.68
CA LEU A 16 8.54 11.82 -0.74
C LEU A 16 8.67 10.40 -0.15
N GLY A 17 9.80 9.71 -0.40
CA GLY A 17 9.97 8.30 -0.03
C GLY A 17 9.07 7.38 -0.85
N SER A 18 9.40 6.08 -0.89
CA SER A 18 8.57 5.07 -1.56
C SER A 18 7.21 4.96 -0.91
N ASN A 19 6.14 4.87 -1.71
CA ASN A 19 4.79 4.75 -1.21
C ASN A 19 4.62 3.47 -0.38
N CYS A 20 4.47 3.64 0.92
CA CYS A 20 4.29 2.54 1.85
C CYS A 20 3.39 2.99 3.00
N ALA A 21 2.33 2.25 3.23
CA ALA A 21 1.46 2.45 4.37
C ALA A 21 1.68 1.35 5.42
N PHE A 22 1.36 1.66 6.68
CA PHE A 22 1.32 0.68 7.75
C PHE A 22 0.24 1.00 8.76
N PHE A 23 -0.15 -0.01 9.53
CA PHE A 23 -1.09 0.12 10.65
C PHE A 23 -0.88 -0.98 11.67
N GLU A 24 -1.27 -0.73 12.88
CA GLU A 24 -1.30 -1.72 13.95
C GLU A 24 -2.72 -2.24 14.13
N HIS A 25 -2.86 -3.56 14.30
CA HIS A 25 -4.14 -4.17 14.64
C HIS A 25 -3.93 -5.39 15.54
N GLY A 26 -4.54 -5.35 16.74
CA GLY A 26 -4.28 -6.37 17.76
C GLY A 26 -2.80 -6.39 18.16
N ASP A 27 -2.17 -7.55 18.04
CA ASP A 27 -0.75 -7.81 18.33
C ASP A 27 0.12 -7.84 17.06
N CYS A 28 -0.39 -7.32 15.95
CA CYS A 28 0.24 -7.40 14.64
C CYS A 28 0.51 -6.02 14.04
N LEU A 29 1.69 -5.86 13.44
CA LEU A 29 2.08 -4.75 12.60
C LEU A 29 1.90 -5.16 11.13
N TYR A 30 1.09 -4.43 10.40
CA TYR A 30 0.86 -4.60 8.97
C TYR A 30 1.58 -3.52 8.18
N LEU A 31 2.36 -3.91 7.17
CA LEU A 31 2.91 -3.02 6.15
C LEU A 31 2.24 -3.32 4.81
N ILE A 32 1.97 -2.29 4.04
CA ILE A 32 1.55 -2.39 2.64
C ILE A 32 2.71 -1.91 1.80
N ASP A 33 3.35 -2.83 1.09
CA ASP A 33 4.58 -2.68 0.34
C ASP A 33 5.84 -2.44 1.20
N CYS A 34 7.02 -2.56 0.59
CA CYS A 34 8.31 -2.33 1.22
C CYS A 34 9.33 -1.81 0.19
N GLY A 35 9.05 -0.63 -0.38
CA GLY A 35 9.86 0.03 -1.39
C GLY A 35 11.22 0.50 -0.87
N GLU A 36 11.99 1.18 -1.73
CA GLU A 36 13.42 1.48 -1.51
C GLU A 36 13.70 2.22 -0.20
N SER A 37 12.85 3.16 0.20
CA SER A 37 13.05 3.95 1.43
C SER A 37 12.40 3.35 2.68
N THR A 38 11.52 2.34 2.53
CA THR A 38 10.66 1.84 3.59
C THR A 38 11.44 1.23 4.75
N PHE A 39 12.44 0.37 4.47
CA PHE A 39 13.23 -0.22 5.56
C PHE A 39 13.95 0.84 6.38
N LYS A 40 14.54 1.84 5.75
CA LYS A 40 15.20 2.94 6.46
C LYS A 40 14.23 3.69 7.37
N ALA A 41 13.02 3.96 6.90
CA ALA A 41 11.98 4.65 7.68
C ALA A 41 11.51 3.78 8.85
N MET A 42 11.20 2.50 8.60
CA MET A 42 10.75 1.57 9.65
C MET A 42 11.84 1.27 10.69
N PHE A 43 13.12 1.20 10.30
CA PHE A 43 14.24 1.01 11.21
C PHE A 43 14.31 2.09 12.30
N SER A 44 13.89 3.32 11.98
CA SER A 44 13.89 4.45 12.91
C SER A 44 12.63 4.52 13.79
N ARG A 45 11.72 3.55 13.68
CA ARG A 45 10.43 3.54 14.37
C ARG A 45 10.36 2.45 15.43
N ASN A 46 9.61 2.73 16.49
CA ASN A 46 9.43 1.76 17.58
C ASN A 46 8.57 0.57 17.17
N GLU A 47 7.63 0.75 16.24
CA GLU A 47 6.66 -0.26 15.85
C GLU A 47 7.32 -1.57 15.39
N ILE A 48 8.43 -1.50 14.63
CA ILE A 48 9.16 -2.71 14.19
C ILE A 48 9.75 -3.51 15.37
N TYR A 49 10.01 -2.87 16.49
CA TYR A 49 10.56 -3.51 17.71
C TYR A 49 9.46 -3.98 18.65
N ASP A 50 8.35 -3.26 18.71
CA ASP A 50 7.27 -3.47 19.69
C ASP A 50 6.34 -4.63 19.32
N TYR A 51 6.21 -4.96 18.01
CA TYR A 51 5.33 -6.03 17.51
C TYR A 51 6.11 -7.29 17.16
N ASP A 52 5.71 -8.44 17.74
CA ASP A 52 6.30 -9.75 17.41
C ASP A 52 5.74 -10.31 16.09
N ASN A 53 4.48 -10.01 15.78
CA ASN A 53 3.83 -10.41 14.56
C ASN A 53 3.91 -9.27 13.54
N ILE A 54 4.60 -9.52 12.42
CA ILE A 54 4.75 -8.53 11.33
C ILE A 54 4.26 -9.17 10.04
N VAL A 55 3.38 -8.48 9.34
CA VAL A 55 2.84 -8.86 8.03
C VAL A 55 3.25 -7.82 7.01
N VAL A 56 3.72 -8.26 5.84
CA VAL A 56 3.91 -7.41 4.66
C VAL A 56 2.97 -7.88 3.57
N LEU A 57 2.05 -7.01 3.17
CA LEU A 57 1.12 -7.20 2.06
C LEU A 57 1.71 -6.53 0.82
N LEU A 58 1.93 -7.27 -0.26
CA LEU A 58 2.44 -6.68 -1.50
C LEU A 58 1.28 -6.40 -2.47
N THR A 59 1.28 -5.18 -3.00
CA THR A 59 0.36 -4.79 -4.08
C THR A 59 0.82 -5.32 -5.42
N HIS A 60 2.12 -5.21 -5.71
CA HIS A 60 2.78 -5.72 -6.93
C HIS A 60 4.32 -5.69 -6.77
N LEU A 61 5.07 -6.05 -7.82
CA LEU A 61 6.51 -6.33 -7.72
C LEU A 61 7.41 -5.25 -8.35
N HIS A 62 6.94 -4.04 -8.61
CA HIS A 62 7.83 -2.94 -9.03
C HIS A 62 8.83 -2.58 -7.92
N ALA A 63 10.00 -2.07 -8.30
CA ALA A 63 11.11 -1.79 -7.39
C ALA A 63 10.73 -0.80 -6.27
N ASP A 64 9.94 0.20 -6.56
CA ASP A 64 9.46 1.19 -5.58
C ASP A 64 8.46 0.61 -4.57
N HIS A 65 7.98 -0.64 -4.77
CA HIS A 65 7.12 -1.39 -3.86
C HIS A 65 7.84 -2.54 -3.14
N ILE A 66 8.97 -3.05 -3.66
CA ILE A 66 9.70 -4.17 -3.04
C ILE A 66 11.19 -3.87 -2.79
N GLY A 67 11.72 -2.71 -3.17
CA GLY A 67 13.15 -2.44 -3.26
C GLY A 67 13.96 -2.61 -1.97
N SER A 68 13.37 -2.43 -0.79
CA SER A 68 14.04 -2.72 0.49
C SER A 68 13.51 -3.96 1.22
N LEU A 69 12.59 -4.71 0.61
CA LEU A 69 11.95 -5.88 1.24
C LEU A 69 12.97 -6.93 1.70
N GLY A 70 13.93 -7.29 0.87
CA GLY A 70 14.95 -8.27 1.24
C GLY A 70 15.77 -7.86 2.46
N SER A 71 16.14 -6.59 2.56
CA SER A 71 16.84 -6.04 3.73
C SER A 71 15.95 -6.03 4.97
N PHE A 72 14.68 -5.66 4.82
CA PHE A 72 13.69 -5.66 5.90
C PHE A 72 13.48 -7.07 6.48
N LEU A 73 13.21 -8.06 5.63
CA LEU A 73 13.04 -9.47 6.05
C LEU A 73 14.28 -10.02 6.74
N SER A 74 15.46 -9.74 6.17
CA SER A 74 16.74 -10.19 6.74
C SER A 74 17.00 -9.55 8.09
N PHE A 75 16.71 -8.26 8.26
CA PHE A 75 16.84 -7.55 9.54
C PHE A 75 15.87 -8.12 10.59
N CYS A 76 14.60 -8.28 10.25
CA CYS A 76 13.61 -8.84 11.17
C CYS A 76 14.05 -10.22 11.66
N LYS A 77 14.53 -11.10 10.77
CA LYS A 77 14.96 -12.45 11.18
C LYS A 77 16.31 -12.45 11.91
N ASN A 78 17.33 -11.81 11.35
CA ASN A 78 18.69 -12.00 11.84
C ASN A 78 19.01 -11.13 13.07
N VAL A 79 18.32 -9.99 13.24
CA VAL A 79 18.57 -9.02 14.32
C VAL A 79 17.49 -9.09 15.40
N LEU A 80 16.22 -9.19 14.98
CA LEU A 80 15.09 -9.19 15.92
C LEU A 80 14.59 -10.61 16.24
N ASP A 81 15.07 -11.64 15.52
CA ASP A 81 14.57 -13.03 15.56
C ASP A 81 13.07 -13.16 15.28
N LYS A 82 12.51 -12.28 14.44
CA LYS A 82 11.11 -12.26 14.04
C LYS A 82 10.98 -12.74 12.59
N LYS A 83 10.10 -13.72 12.33
CA LYS A 83 9.73 -14.11 10.96
C LYS A 83 8.53 -13.29 10.51
N VAL A 84 8.73 -12.50 9.47
CA VAL A 84 7.66 -11.75 8.82
C VAL A 84 6.78 -12.70 8.00
N LEU A 85 5.47 -12.53 8.04
CA LEU A 85 4.55 -13.14 7.09
C LEU A 85 4.47 -12.25 5.85
N LEU A 86 5.02 -12.72 4.75
CA LEU A 86 4.95 -12.08 3.44
C LEU A 86 3.75 -12.61 2.67
N VAL A 87 2.89 -11.73 2.20
CA VAL A 87 1.67 -12.06 1.49
C VAL A 87 1.64 -11.35 0.13
N ALA A 88 1.48 -12.10 -0.94
CA ALA A 88 1.36 -11.59 -2.31
C ALA A 88 0.45 -12.48 -3.14
N GLU A 89 -0.12 -11.97 -4.24
CA GLU A 89 -1.01 -12.76 -5.08
C GLU A 89 -0.30 -13.86 -5.89
N GLU A 90 1.03 -13.77 -6.03
CA GLU A 90 1.84 -14.75 -6.77
C GLU A 90 3.19 -15.02 -6.08
N ASP A 91 3.77 -16.15 -6.36
CA ASP A 91 5.03 -16.62 -5.74
C ASP A 91 6.30 -16.13 -6.44
N THR A 92 6.19 -15.32 -7.49
CA THR A 92 7.33 -14.73 -8.21
C THR A 92 8.28 -13.98 -7.26
N ILE A 93 7.74 -13.35 -6.22
CA ILE A 93 8.55 -12.66 -5.19
C ILE A 93 9.51 -13.59 -4.46
N VAL A 94 9.14 -14.86 -4.24
CA VAL A 94 10.00 -15.85 -3.58
C VAL A 94 11.26 -16.10 -4.40
N ASN A 95 11.13 -16.18 -5.73
CA ASN A 95 12.28 -16.35 -6.62
C ASN A 95 13.19 -15.11 -6.62
N ILE A 96 12.62 -13.91 -6.60
CA ILE A 96 13.37 -12.64 -6.54
C ILE A 96 14.18 -12.58 -5.24
N LEU A 97 13.56 -12.89 -4.10
CA LEU A 97 14.20 -12.93 -2.80
C LEU A 97 15.32 -13.98 -2.74
N ASP A 98 15.07 -15.20 -3.23
CA ASP A 98 16.06 -16.27 -3.24
C ASP A 98 17.30 -15.90 -4.06
N GLN A 99 17.12 -15.34 -5.25
CA GLN A 99 18.22 -14.85 -6.10
C GLN A 99 18.99 -13.68 -5.46
N SER A 100 18.37 -12.90 -4.59
CA SER A 100 19.01 -11.85 -3.81
C SER A 100 19.65 -12.34 -2.49
N GLY A 101 19.63 -13.66 -2.22
CA GLY A 101 20.20 -14.27 -1.02
C GLY A 101 19.30 -14.22 0.21
N VAL A 102 18.01 -13.94 0.03
CA VAL A 102 17.00 -13.93 1.10
C VAL A 102 16.17 -15.20 1.00
N HIS A 103 16.65 -16.26 1.65
CA HIS A 103 16.02 -17.59 1.55
C HIS A 103 14.83 -17.76 2.51
N SER A 104 14.02 -18.79 2.28
CA SER A 104 12.74 -19.07 2.98
C SER A 104 12.86 -19.34 4.49
N ASP A 105 14.07 -19.51 5.02
CA ASP A 105 14.30 -19.58 6.46
C ASP A 105 14.07 -18.25 7.19
N LYS A 106 14.06 -17.11 6.44
CA LYS A 106 13.98 -15.74 6.98
C LYS A 106 12.55 -15.20 7.11
N TYR A 107 11.59 -15.75 6.36
CA TYR A 107 10.20 -15.29 6.36
C TYR A 107 9.23 -16.47 6.17
N ASN A 108 7.96 -16.25 6.41
CA ASN A 108 6.88 -17.13 5.98
C ASN A 108 6.22 -16.50 4.76
N PHE A 109 5.78 -17.32 3.78
CA PHE A 109 5.12 -16.82 2.58
C PHE A 109 3.79 -17.52 2.37
N THR A 110 2.78 -16.74 1.97
CA THR A 110 1.48 -17.27 1.53
C THR A 110 0.88 -16.42 0.42
N THR A 111 0.03 -17.03 -0.40
CA THR A 111 -0.85 -16.33 -1.35
C THR A 111 -2.28 -16.20 -0.83
N ASP A 112 -2.58 -16.76 0.34
CA ASP A 112 -3.89 -16.65 0.96
C ASP A 112 -3.92 -15.50 1.97
N PHE A 113 -4.52 -14.39 1.59
CA PHE A 113 -4.66 -13.20 2.44
C PHE A 113 -5.48 -13.44 3.72
N LYS A 114 -6.24 -14.54 3.79
CA LYS A 114 -6.95 -14.91 5.03
C LYS A 114 -6.01 -15.35 6.14
N GLU A 115 -4.82 -15.82 5.81
CA GLU A 115 -3.85 -16.24 6.82
C GLU A 115 -3.32 -15.05 7.66
N CYS A 116 -3.48 -13.83 7.18
CA CYS A 116 -3.10 -12.63 7.93
C CYS A 116 -4.30 -11.90 8.57
N GLU A 117 -5.52 -12.40 8.41
CA GLU A 117 -6.69 -11.87 9.10
C GLU A 117 -6.66 -12.24 10.60
N ALA A 118 -6.80 -11.26 11.45
CA ALA A 118 -6.80 -11.47 12.90
C ALA A 118 -7.67 -10.43 13.62
N ASN A 119 -8.17 -10.78 14.80
CA ASN A 119 -8.88 -9.84 15.69
C ASN A 119 -10.03 -9.06 15.04
N GLY A 120 -10.74 -9.69 14.09
CA GLY A 120 -11.88 -9.07 13.39
C GLY A 120 -11.48 -8.15 12.22
N LEU A 121 -10.21 -8.18 11.80
CA LEU A 121 -9.76 -7.59 10.54
C LEU A 121 -10.02 -8.58 9.41
N SER A 122 -10.66 -8.13 8.33
CA SER A 122 -10.77 -8.84 7.07
C SER A 122 -10.11 -8.06 5.94
N ILE A 123 -9.44 -8.78 5.02
CA ILE A 123 -8.67 -8.21 3.90
C ILE A 123 -9.21 -8.77 2.60
N TYR A 124 -9.80 -7.91 1.77
CA TYR A 124 -10.33 -8.28 0.46
C TYR A 124 -9.42 -7.72 -0.63
N VAL A 125 -8.86 -8.60 -1.43
CA VAL A 125 -8.02 -8.23 -2.58
C VAL A 125 -8.88 -7.71 -3.72
N LYS A 126 -8.44 -6.63 -4.36
CA LYS A 126 -9.02 -6.04 -5.56
C LYS A 126 -7.99 -6.04 -6.68
N ARG A 127 -8.34 -6.65 -7.81
CA ARG A 127 -7.49 -6.59 -9.00
C ARG A 127 -7.47 -5.18 -9.56
N GLU A 128 -6.27 -4.71 -9.88
CA GLU A 128 -6.03 -3.37 -10.40
C GLU A 128 -5.42 -3.42 -11.81
N ILE A 129 -5.67 -2.36 -12.59
CA ILE A 129 -5.14 -2.21 -13.95
C ILE A 129 -3.95 -1.24 -13.87
N HIS A 130 -2.74 -1.78 -13.91
CA HIS A 130 -1.51 -0.99 -13.83
C HIS A 130 -0.45 -1.52 -14.81
N ALA A 131 0.14 -2.66 -14.55
CA ALA A 131 1.11 -3.32 -15.40
C ALA A 131 0.48 -4.46 -16.21
N THR A 132 1.03 -4.75 -17.39
CA THR A 132 0.52 -5.83 -18.27
C THR A 132 1.22 -7.16 -18.05
N ASP A 133 2.35 -7.16 -17.36
CA ASP A 133 3.28 -8.29 -17.21
C ASP A 133 3.37 -8.81 -15.76
N MET A 134 2.60 -8.24 -14.83
CA MET A 134 2.52 -8.70 -13.45
C MET A 134 1.12 -8.49 -12.87
N LEU A 135 0.82 -9.21 -11.79
CA LEU A 135 -0.41 -9.03 -11.04
C LEU A 135 -0.30 -7.78 -10.16
N CYS A 136 -1.31 -6.90 -10.26
CA CYS A 136 -1.42 -5.71 -9.46
C CYS A 136 -2.72 -5.74 -8.68
N CYS A 137 -2.68 -5.38 -7.40
CA CYS A 137 -3.85 -5.37 -6.55
C CYS A 137 -3.87 -4.20 -5.57
N GLY A 138 -5.08 -3.85 -5.18
CA GLY A 138 -5.38 -3.01 -4.02
C GLY A 138 -6.10 -3.83 -2.96
N PHE A 139 -6.44 -3.20 -1.83
CA PHE A 139 -7.04 -3.87 -0.69
C PHE A 139 -8.26 -3.12 -0.18
N VAL A 140 -9.30 -3.86 0.21
CA VAL A 140 -10.34 -3.35 1.11
C VAL A 140 -10.09 -3.98 2.47
N PHE A 141 -9.81 -3.15 3.46
CA PHE A 141 -9.71 -3.56 4.85
C PHE A 141 -11.04 -3.31 5.54
N GLU A 142 -11.56 -4.33 6.22
CA GLU A 142 -12.77 -4.23 7.02
C GLU A 142 -12.47 -4.57 8.48
N CYS A 143 -12.84 -3.67 9.37
CA CYS A 143 -12.71 -3.87 10.81
C CYS A 143 -13.86 -3.20 11.55
N ASN A 144 -14.52 -3.91 12.46
CA ASN A 144 -15.68 -3.43 13.24
C ASN A 144 -16.80 -2.82 12.37
N GLY A 145 -17.03 -3.37 11.17
CA GLY A 145 -18.03 -2.88 10.23
C GLY A 145 -17.66 -1.61 9.46
N GLU A 146 -16.45 -1.10 9.64
CA GLU A 146 -15.93 0.01 8.85
C GLU A 146 -14.95 -0.49 7.79
N LYS A 147 -15.11 0.01 6.56
CA LYS A 147 -14.26 -0.33 5.41
C LYS A 147 -13.42 0.86 4.96
N ILE A 148 -12.15 0.58 4.63
CA ILE A 148 -11.30 1.51 3.90
C ILE A 148 -10.75 0.80 2.66
N TYR A 149 -10.46 1.57 1.62
CA TYR A 149 -9.85 1.09 0.39
C TYR A 149 -8.45 1.67 0.21
N TYR A 150 -7.51 0.83 -0.22
CA TYR A 150 -6.15 1.19 -0.62
C TYR A 150 -5.93 0.68 -2.05
N SER A 151 -5.68 1.57 -3.00
CA SER A 151 -5.67 1.21 -4.42
C SER A 151 -4.45 0.38 -4.84
N GLY A 152 -3.29 0.54 -4.16
CA GLY A 152 -2.04 0.22 -4.85
C GLY A 152 -1.88 1.12 -6.07
N ASP A 153 -1.10 0.69 -7.05
CA ASP A 153 -0.97 1.38 -8.34
C ASP A 153 -2.07 0.93 -9.29
N THR A 154 -2.75 1.89 -9.92
CA THR A 154 -3.89 1.61 -10.79
C THR A 154 -4.18 2.76 -11.75
N SER A 155 -4.69 2.45 -12.92
CA SER A 155 -5.15 3.46 -13.90
C SER A 155 -6.63 3.80 -13.78
N ASN A 156 -7.35 3.19 -12.81
CA ASN A 156 -8.79 3.41 -12.62
C ASN A 156 -9.22 3.21 -11.17
N VAL A 157 -10.44 3.61 -10.86
CA VAL A 157 -11.14 3.19 -9.63
C VAL A 157 -12.16 2.13 -10.01
N PRO A 158 -12.10 0.90 -9.48
CA PRO A 158 -13.08 -0.14 -9.77
C PRO A 158 -14.51 0.34 -9.46
N SER A 159 -15.46 0.04 -10.35
CA SER A 159 -16.83 0.57 -10.24
C SER A 159 -17.58 0.14 -8.98
N ASP A 160 -17.31 -1.06 -8.48
CA ASP A 160 -17.87 -1.55 -7.21
C ASP A 160 -17.29 -0.78 -6.01
N ILE A 161 -15.99 -0.45 -6.04
CA ILE A 161 -15.34 0.40 -5.03
C ILE A 161 -15.91 1.81 -5.05
N LEU A 162 -16.01 2.43 -6.24
CA LEU A 162 -16.59 3.77 -6.37
C LEU A 162 -18.02 3.81 -5.85
N ASN A 163 -18.86 2.84 -6.23
CA ASN A 163 -20.24 2.77 -5.76
C ASN A 163 -20.32 2.59 -4.23
N ALA A 164 -19.55 1.68 -3.65
CA ALA A 164 -19.51 1.47 -2.20
C ALA A 164 -19.01 2.72 -1.45
N PHE A 165 -18.05 3.45 -2.03
CA PHE A 165 -17.56 4.71 -1.48
C PHE A 165 -18.64 5.81 -1.50
N LEU A 166 -19.31 5.99 -2.63
CA LEU A 166 -20.38 7.00 -2.76
C LEU A 166 -21.61 6.68 -1.90
N LEU A 167 -21.90 5.40 -1.67
CA LEU A 167 -22.95 4.96 -0.73
C LEU A 167 -22.53 5.08 0.75
N GLY A 168 -21.27 5.44 1.04
CA GLY A 168 -20.76 5.57 2.40
C GLY A 168 -20.41 4.25 3.09
N GLU A 169 -20.38 3.13 2.37
CA GLU A 169 -19.94 1.83 2.88
C GLU A 169 -18.42 1.81 3.08
N ILE A 170 -17.66 2.44 2.17
CA ILE A 170 -16.22 2.69 2.35
C ILE A 170 -16.04 4.08 2.96
N LYS A 171 -15.42 4.15 4.13
CA LYS A 171 -15.26 5.38 4.93
C LYS A 171 -14.14 6.29 4.41
N ALA A 172 -13.06 5.69 3.94
CA ALA A 172 -11.91 6.40 3.39
C ALA A 172 -11.34 5.64 2.20
N MET A 173 -10.81 6.37 1.24
CA MET A 173 -10.16 5.84 0.05
C MET A 173 -8.74 6.41 -0.02
N TYR A 174 -7.73 5.54 -0.07
CA TYR A 174 -6.33 5.87 -0.33
C TYR A 174 -6.05 5.51 -1.77
N GLN A 175 -5.98 6.53 -2.63
CA GLN A 175 -5.93 6.38 -4.08
C GLN A 175 -4.62 6.92 -4.62
N GLU A 176 -3.94 6.15 -5.47
CA GLU A 176 -2.82 6.71 -6.22
C GLU A 176 -3.28 7.90 -7.06
N CYS A 177 -2.40 8.85 -7.26
CA CYS A 177 -2.75 10.07 -7.97
C CYS A 177 -1.53 10.68 -8.67
N THR A 178 -1.60 10.86 -9.98
CA THR A 178 -0.60 11.59 -10.77
C THR A 178 -1.16 12.91 -11.29
N PHE A 179 -0.28 13.88 -11.51
CA PHE A 179 -0.66 15.15 -12.16
C PHE A 179 -0.89 14.96 -13.66
N LEU A 180 -0.10 14.10 -14.29
CA LEU A 180 -0.13 13.89 -15.73
C LEU A 180 -1.45 13.22 -16.16
N ASP A 181 -2.26 13.97 -16.90
CA ASP A 181 -3.47 13.45 -17.53
C ASP A 181 -3.11 12.96 -18.93
N THR A 182 -2.53 11.79 -19.01
CA THR A 182 -2.18 11.11 -20.26
C THR A 182 -3.18 9.98 -20.54
N ASP A 183 -3.21 9.51 -21.78
CA ASP A 183 -3.91 8.26 -22.13
C ASP A 183 -3.18 7.01 -21.60
N SER A 184 -2.22 7.22 -20.69
CA SER A 184 -1.52 6.13 -20.00
C SER A 184 -2.52 5.26 -19.27
N THR A 185 -2.37 3.96 -19.44
CA THR A 185 -3.16 2.95 -18.76
C THR A 185 -2.56 2.53 -17.42
N SER A 186 -1.49 3.19 -16.97
CA SER A 186 -0.71 2.75 -15.79
C SER A 186 -1.09 3.47 -14.51
N HIS A 187 -1.43 4.76 -14.58
CA HIS A 187 -1.69 5.59 -13.39
C HIS A 187 -2.95 6.45 -13.54
N PHE A 188 -3.57 6.80 -12.41
CA PHE A 188 -4.81 7.56 -12.36
C PHE A 188 -4.56 9.04 -12.08
N SER A 189 -5.07 9.94 -12.94
CA SER A 189 -4.79 11.38 -12.80
C SER A 189 -5.71 12.08 -11.81
N LEU A 190 -5.20 13.18 -11.19
CA LEU A 190 -5.99 14.07 -10.33
C LEU A 190 -7.24 14.61 -11.08
N LYS A 191 -7.10 14.91 -12.36
CA LYS A 191 -8.23 15.38 -13.18
C LYS A 191 -9.33 14.32 -13.26
N LYS A 192 -9.00 13.09 -13.61
CA LYS A 192 -9.96 11.97 -13.67
C LYS A 192 -10.60 11.73 -12.31
N LEU A 193 -9.81 11.83 -11.23
CA LEU A 193 -10.33 11.70 -9.87
C LEU A 193 -11.35 12.81 -9.55
N CYS A 194 -11.10 14.05 -9.99
CA CYS A 194 -12.04 15.17 -9.85
C CYS A 194 -13.36 14.95 -10.64
N GLU A 195 -13.31 14.22 -11.75
CA GLU A 195 -14.49 13.94 -12.58
C GLU A 195 -15.42 12.89 -11.94
N ILE A 196 -14.85 11.90 -11.23
CA ILE A 196 -15.64 10.79 -10.68
C ILE A 196 -16.02 10.99 -9.20
N ILE A 197 -15.28 11.80 -8.43
CA ILE A 197 -15.56 12.03 -7.01
C ILE A 197 -16.25 13.38 -6.82
N PRO A 198 -17.52 13.43 -6.36
CA PRO A 198 -18.22 14.65 -6.01
C PRO A 198 -17.45 15.46 -4.98
N HIS A 199 -17.51 16.80 -5.08
CA HIS A 199 -16.70 17.70 -4.25
C HIS A 199 -16.90 17.49 -2.74
N GLU A 200 -18.10 17.21 -2.30
CA GLU A 200 -18.47 16.95 -0.89
C GLU A 200 -17.84 15.67 -0.32
N GLU A 201 -17.50 14.71 -1.19
CA GLU A 201 -16.91 13.43 -0.80
C GLU A 201 -15.38 13.42 -0.84
N ARG A 202 -14.75 14.38 -1.50
CA ARG A 202 -13.29 14.43 -1.71
C ARG A 202 -12.49 14.45 -0.41
N LYS A 203 -13.04 15.01 0.65
CA LYS A 203 -12.42 15.03 2.00
C LYS A 203 -12.20 13.63 2.60
N ARG A 204 -12.79 12.58 2.03
CA ARG A 204 -12.61 11.18 2.44
C ARG A 204 -11.61 10.43 1.54
N VAL A 205 -11.04 11.11 0.54
CA VAL A 205 -10.04 10.55 -0.37
C VAL A 205 -8.68 11.13 -0.05
N TYR A 206 -7.71 10.24 0.12
CA TYR A 206 -6.30 10.54 0.36
C TYR A 206 -5.51 10.17 -0.88
N CYS A 207 -4.89 11.15 -1.53
CA CYS A 207 -4.05 10.95 -2.71
C CYS A 207 -2.65 10.56 -2.27
N MET A 208 -2.14 9.45 -2.79
CA MET A 208 -0.83 8.88 -2.50
C MET A 208 -0.12 8.49 -3.80
N HIS A 209 1.10 7.94 -3.70
CA HIS A 209 1.94 7.54 -4.84
C HIS A 209 2.16 8.69 -5.82
N LEU A 210 2.61 9.83 -5.28
CA LEU A 210 2.71 11.09 -6.02
C LEU A 210 3.97 11.10 -6.89
N GLY A 211 3.79 11.35 -8.18
CA GLY A 211 4.89 11.40 -9.15
C GLY A 211 5.53 12.78 -9.31
N ASP A 212 5.03 13.81 -8.61
CA ASP A 212 5.48 15.20 -8.70
C ASP A 212 5.02 15.98 -7.46
N ASP A 213 5.45 17.23 -7.32
CA ASP A 213 5.02 18.17 -6.28
C ASP A 213 3.62 18.73 -6.61
N ILE A 214 2.59 17.96 -6.29
CA ILE A 214 1.18 18.27 -6.59
C ILE A 214 0.31 18.37 -5.32
N GLU A 215 0.91 18.40 -4.14
CA GLU A 215 0.15 18.42 -2.88
C GLU A 215 -0.79 19.62 -2.81
N ASP A 216 -0.32 20.80 -3.20
CA ASP A 216 -1.13 22.01 -3.24
C ASP A 216 -2.35 21.89 -4.17
N ASP A 217 -2.20 21.25 -5.32
CA ASP A 217 -3.28 21.06 -6.30
C ASP A 217 -4.30 20.04 -5.81
N ILE A 218 -3.85 18.98 -5.15
CA ILE A 218 -4.69 17.97 -4.49
C ILE A 218 -5.56 18.65 -3.42
N VAL A 219 -4.95 19.45 -2.54
CA VAL A 219 -5.65 20.15 -1.46
C VAL A 219 -6.64 21.20 -2.02
N LYS A 220 -6.26 21.98 -3.03
CA LYS A 220 -7.15 22.94 -3.71
C LYS A 220 -8.34 22.24 -4.37
N ALA A 221 -8.15 21.03 -4.89
CA ALA A 221 -9.23 20.21 -5.43
C ALA A 221 -10.18 19.63 -4.37
N GLY A 222 -9.85 19.76 -3.07
CA GLY A 222 -10.65 19.30 -1.94
C GLY A 222 -10.31 17.89 -1.43
N PHE A 223 -9.29 17.25 -1.99
CA PHE A 223 -8.76 15.98 -1.53
C PHE A 223 -7.78 16.14 -0.35
N ARG A 224 -7.31 15.04 0.18
CA ARG A 224 -6.29 15.01 1.23
C ARG A 224 -5.02 14.33 0.73
N VAL A 225 -3.91 14.62 1.40
CA VAL A 225 -2.64 13.89 1.25
C VAL A 225 -2.31 13.23 2.59
N PRO A 226 -1.92 11.95 2.63
CA PRO A 226 -1.49 11.33 3.86
C PRO A 226 -0.24 12.01 4.41
N LYS A 227 -0.15 12.11 5.74
CA LYS A 227 1.07 12.62 6.38
C LYS A 227 2.11 11.51 6.48
N ILE A 228 3.33 11.83 6.08
CA ILE A 228 4.50 10.99 6.35
C ILE A 228 4.85 11.13 7.83
N VAL A 229 5.01 9.99 8.51
CA VAL A 229 5.26 9.92 9.95
C VAL A 229 6.67 9.40 10.24
#